data_6fc2d9a8404575b072f3c3a82c8cd348
#
_entry.id   6fc2d9a8404575b072f3c3a82c8cd348
#
_cell.length_a   1.000
_cell.length_b   1.000
_cell.length_c   1.000
_cell.angle_alpha   90.00
_cell.angle_beta   90.00
_cell.angle_gamma   90.00
#
_symmetry.space_group_name_H-M   'P 1'
#
loop_
_entity.id
_entity.type
_entity.pdbx_description
1 polymer ?
#
loop_
_entity_poly.entity_id
_entity_poly.type
_entity_poly.pdbx_seq_one_letter_code
_entity_poly.pdbx_strand_id
1 'polypeptide(L)'
;MIQERTFTRRSEFLPYNRACLGPEEEQEVLDTLRSGWLTTGPKTRRFEAEMATFTGAGHCVALNSCTAALHIAMVAAGIGEGDEILTPAMTFPSAINEMVHERITPVFVDVEPDTLNLDVSLVEERITPRTRAIMPVHFAGHPVEQDRLREIADRHGLLVIGDAAHATESTFRGRHVSRFEDMTAYSFYATKNLTTGEGGMLGIEDDRLAERARLLSLHGMSRDAWKRYSSEGYQHWDIVTPGYKYNLTDLASSLGLHQLRKLPGFLLERERQTARYDAAFADLKDLVQVLVRRPHVRSACHLYVIQVRTENLRATRDQVMHEIQAENVGIGIHFRAVHLHPFYRERFGFAPGMLPHTEKASEQVISIPLYPGLKEEDQEYVIQVVRQVLLRHRR
;
A
#
# COMPACT_ATOMS: atom_id res chain seq x y z
N MET A 1 -6.47 42.07 1.63
CA MET A 1 -7.65 41.95 0.75
C MET A 1 -7.97 40.47 0.72
N ILE A 2 -9.21 40.06 1.09
CA ILE A 2 -9.71 38.71 0.91
C ILE A 2 -9.86 38.49 -0.59
N GLN A 3 -9.03 37.65 -1.19
CA GLN A 3 -9.15 37.30 -2.60
C GLN A 3 -10.55 36.66 -2.80
N GLU A 4 -11.39 37.25 -3.65
CA GLU A 4 -12.73 36.73 -3.93
C GLU A 4 -12.63 35.26 -4.39
N ARG A 5 -13.57 34.43 -3.96
CA ARG A 5 -13.69 33.05 -4.42
C ARG A 5 -13.89 33.04 -5.94
N THR A 6 -13.07 32.29 -6.64
CA THR A 6 -13.17 32.11 -8.10
C THR A 6 -14.15 30.99 -8.49
N PHE A 7 -14.71 30.27 -7.50
CA PHE A 7 -15.64 29.15 -7.69
C PHE A 7 -16.75 29.14 -6.63
N THR A 8 -17.85 28.47 -6.92
CA THR A 8 -18.94 28.23 -5.95
C THR A 8 -18.59 27.02 -5.09
N ARG A 9 -18.69 27.17 -3.76
CA ARG A 9 -18.47 26.07 -2.82
C ARG A 9 -19.46 24.93 -3.10
N ARG A 10 -18.96 23.69 -3.13
CA ARG A 10 -19.81 22.50 -3.25
C ARG A 10 -20.76 22.38 -2.04
N SER A 11 -22.00 21.99 -2.30
CA SER A 11 -22.96 21.64 -1.25
C SER A 11 -22.68 20.25 -0.64
N GLU A 12 -22.19 19.31 -1.47
CA GLU A 12 -21.91 17.94 -1.08
C GLU A 12 -20.41 17.70 -0.86
N PHE A 13 -20.10 16.84 0.10
CA PHE A 13 -18.72 16.42 0.37
C PHE A 13 -18.19 15.55 -0.76
N LEU A 14 -17.04 15.91 -1.29
CA LEU A 14 -16.28 15.11 -2.25
C LEU A 14 -15.32 14.20 -1.49
N PRO A 15 -15.53 12.88 -1.48
CA PRO A 15 -14.66 11.98 -0.73
C PRO A 15 -13.26 11.92 -1.33
N TYR A 16 -12.29 11.71 -0.46
CA TYR A 16 -10.88 11.51 -0.85
C TYR A 16 -10.67 10.27 -1.74
N ASN A 17 -11.45 9.21 -1.49
CA ASN A 17 -11.46 7.97 -2.27
C ASN A 17 -12.87 7.38 -2.27
N ARG A 18 -13.21 6.64 -3.33
CA ARG A 18 -14.45 5.87 -3.42
C ARG A 18 -14.18 4.59 -4.21
N ALA A 19 -14.63 3.46 -3.68
CA ALA A 19 -14.58 2.19 -4.39
C ALA A 19 -15.48 2.25 -5.65
N CYS A 20 -14.95 1.76 -6.77
CA CYS A 20 -15.66 1.66 -8.04
C CYS A 20 -16.15 0.23 -8.24
N LEU A 21 -17.39 -0.02 -7.83
CA LEU A 21 -18.07 -1.31 -7.97
C LEU A 21 -19.10 -1.24 -9.09
N GLY A 22 -19.41 -2.38 -9.70
CA GLY A 22 -20.38 -2.49 -10.77
C GLY A 22 -21.23 -3.76 -10.69
N PRO A 23 -22.12 -3.99 -11.68
CA PRO A 23 -23.04 -5.12 -11.72
C PRO A 23 -22.34 -6.48 -11.63
N GLU A 24 -21.09 -6.58 -12.12
CA GLU A 24 -20.34 -7.82 -12.13
C GLU A 24 -19.95 -8.25 -10.69
N GLU A 25 -19.49 -7.30 -9.87
CA GLU A 25 -19.21 -7.56 -8.44
C GLU A 25 -20.50 -7.92 -7.70
N GLU A 26 -21.59 -7.18 -7.95
CA GLU A 26 -22.90 -7.44 -7.31
C GLU A 26 -23.37 -8.85 -7.63
N GLN A 27 -23.32 -9.25 -8.90
CA GLN A 27 -23.75 -10.57 -9.33
C GLN A 27 -22.89 -11.69 -8.73
N GLU A 28 -21.56 -11.54 -8.71
CA GLU A 28 -20.65 -12.54 -8.17
C GLU A 28 -20.84 -12.72 -6.64
N VAL A 29 -21.12 -11.62 -5.92
CA VAL A 29 -21.47 -11.67 -4.49
C VAL A 29 -22.79 -12.43 -4.29
N LEU A 30 -23.82 -12.12 -5.08
CA LEU A 30 -25.10 -12.82 -5.02
C LEU A 30 -24.96 -14.32 -5.30
N ASP A 31 -24.14 -14.70 -6.27
CA ASP A 31 -23.86 -16.11 -6.60
C ASP A 31 -23.13 -16.81 -5.44
N THR A 32 -22.22 -16.11 -4.77
CA THR A 32 -21.55 -16.62 -3.56
C THR A 32 -22.57 -16.89 -2.45
N LEU A 33 -23.47 -15.94 -2.18
CA LEU A 33 -24.52 -16.10 -1.18
C LEU A 33 -25.45 -17.28 -1.51
N ARG A 34 -25.88 -17.41 -2.76
CA ARG A 34 -26.76 -18.49 -3.24
C ARG A 34 -26.10 -19.87 -3.19
N SER A 35 -24.76 -19.92 -3.38
CA SER A 35 -24.02 -21.18 -3.29
C SER A 35 -23.99 -21.76 -1.88
N GLY A 36 -24.19 -20.91 -0.84
CA GLY A 36 -24.02 -21.28 0.55
C GLY A 36 -22.56 -21.43 1.01
N TRP A 37 -21.59 -21.31 0.08
CA TRP A 37 -20.17 -21.40 0.43
C TRP A 37 -19.56 -20.01 0.64
N LEU A 38 -19.50 -19.58 1.91
CA LEU A 38 -19.12 -18.21 2.26
C LEU A 38 -17.66 -18.04 2.67
N THR A 39 -17.05 -19.07 3.27
CA THR A 39 -15.65 -19.07 3.73
C THR A 39 -14.67 -19.36 2.57
N THR A 40 -13.40 -19.54 2.87
CA THR A 40 -12.38 -19.88 1.86
C THR A 40 -12.78 -21.11 1.04
N GLY A 41 -12.79 -20.99 -0.28
CA GLY A 41 -13.26 -22.03 -1.18
C GLY A 41 -12.81 -21.81 -2.63
N PRO A 42 -13.64 -22.21 -3.60
CA PRO A 42 -13.27 -22.16 -5.03
C PRO A 42 -13.00 -20.75 -5.55
N LYS A 43 -13.75 -19.72 -5.08
CA LYS A 43 -13.55 -18.34 -5.53
C LYS A 43 -12.25 -17.75 -5.03
N THR A 44 -11.88 -18.02 -3.78
CA THR A 44 -10.59 -17.63 -3.21
C THR A 44 -9.44 -18.23 -4.01
N ARG A 45 -9.50 -19.54 -4.33
CA ARG A 45 -8.45 -20.19 -5.14
C ARG A 45 -8.34 -19.62 -6.53
N ARG A 46 -9.50 -19.33 -7.16
CA ARG A 46 -9.52 -18.70 -8.47
C ARG A 46 -8.91 -17.31 -8.42
N PHE A 47 -9.22 -16.52 -7.39
CA PHE A 47 -8.64 -15.19 -7.20
C PHE A 47 -7.12 -15.27 -6.98
N GLU A 48 -6.63 -16.23 -6.18
CA GLU A 48 -5.19 -16.50 -6.02
C GLU A 48 -4.51 -16.80 -7.38
N ALA A 49 -5.11 -17.68 -8.19
CA ALA A 49 -4.57 -18.06 -9.48
C ALA A 49 -4.58 -16.91 -10.51
N GLU A 50 -5.68 -16.15 -10.58
CA GLU A 50 -5.78 -14.97 -11.45
C GLU A 50 -4.78 -13.86 -11.00
N MET A 51 -4.59 -13.67 -9.68
CA MET A 51 -3.61 -12.72 -9.14
C MET A 51 -2.17 -13.16 -9.42
N ALA A 52 -1.84 -14.44 -9.27
CA ALA A 52 -0.52 -14.99 -9.63
C ALA A 52 -0.22 -14.76 -11.11
N THR A 53 -1.20 -14.98 -11.97
CA THR A 53 -1.07 -14.69 -13.41
C THR A 53 -0.85 -13.21 -13.69
N PHE A 54 -1.60 -12.34 -13.02
CA PHE A 54 -1.51 -10.88 -13.20
C PHE A 54 -0.16 -10.31 -12.74
N THR A 55 0.33 -10.75 -11.59
CA THR A 55 1.59 -10.26 -11.00
C THR A 55 2.83 -10.98 -11.53
N GLY A 56 2.65 -12.20 -12.07
CA GLY A 56 3.72 -13.10 -12.45
C GLY A 56 4.41 -13.78 -11.25
N ALA A 57 3.87 -13.69 -10.04
CA ALA A 57 4.36 -14.43 -8.89
C ALA A 57 4.16 -15.95 -9.07
N GLY A 58 5.07 -16.76 -8.52
CA GLY A 58 4.95 -18.23 -8.56
C GLY A 58 3.70 -18.72 -7.83
N HIS A 59 3.39 -18.09 -6.70
CA HIS A 59 2.24 -18.40 -5.85
C HIS A 59 1.60 -17.13 -5.32
N CYS A 60 0.28 -17.20 -5.05
CA CYS A 60 -0.45 -16.21 -4.27
C CYS A 60 -1.19 -16.90 -3.12
N VAL A 61 -1.20 -16.26 -1.95
CA VAL A 61 -1.95 -16.69 -0.76
C VAL A 61 -2.88 -15.55 -0.34
N ALA A 62 -4.18 -15.78 -0.45
CA ALA A 62 -5.19 -14.79 -0.10
C ALA A 62 -5.41 -14.72 1.41
N LEU A 63 -5.37 -13.50 1.94
CA LEU A 63 -5.39 -13.20 3.37
C LEU A 63 -6.43 -12.10 3.66
N ASN A 64 -6.85 -12.01 4.93
CA ASN A 64 -7.87 -11.06 5.36
C ASN A 64 -7.40 -9.59 5.41
N SER A 65 -6.10 -9.34 5.25
CA SER A 65 -5.52 -7.99 5.18
C SER A 65 -4.08 -8.02 4.66
N CYS A 66 -3.57 -6.88 4.19
CA CYS A 66 -2.14 -6.71 3.89
C CYS A 66 -1.28 -6.83 5.16
N THR A 67 -1.78 -6.37 6.31
CA THR A 67 -1.13 -6.55 7.61
C THR A 67 -0.86 -8.02 7.87
N ALA A 68 -1.86 -8.89 7.69
CA ALA A 68 -1.71 -10.33 7.79
C ALA A 68 -0.72 -10.88 6.75
N ALA A 69 -0.67 -10.32 5.53
CA ALA A 69 0.29 -10.73 4.51
C ALA A 69 1.73 -10.42 4.91
N LEU A 70 2.01 -9.21 5.41
CA LEU A 70 3.32 -8.82 5.91
C LEU A 70 3.74 -9.64 7.12
N HIS A 71 2.82 -9.90 8.05
CA HIS A 71 3.06 -10.76 9.20
C HIS A 71 3.42 -12.19 8.78
N ILE A 72 2.58 -12.82 7.96
CA ILE A 72 2.84 -14.18 7.45
C ILE A 72 4.16 -14.25 6.67
N ALA A 73 4.52 -13.22 5.90
CA ALA A 73 5.79 -13.17 5.19
C ALA A 73 6.98 -13.28 6.15
N MET A 74 7.00 -12.51 7.23
CA MET A 74 8.07 -12.57 8.24
C MET A 74 8.13 -13.91 8.94
N VAL A 75 6.99 -14.42 9.43
CA VAL A 75 6.92 -15.69 10.16
C VAL A 75 7.24 -16.88 9.24
N ALA A 76 6.78 -16.88 8.00
CA ALA A 76 7.09 -17.91 7.02
C ALA A 76 8.58 -17.91 6.66
N ALA A 77 9.22 -16.77 6.59
CA ALA A 77 10.67 -16.65 6.41
C ALA A 77 11.49 -17.08 7.63
N GLY A 78 10.85 -17.29 8.78
CA GLY A 78 11.54 -17.64 10.03
C GLY A 78 12.23 -16.44 10.69
N ILE A 79 11.83 -15.21 10.33
CA ILE A 79 12.33 -13.97 10.93
C ILE A 79 11.57 -13.74 12.25
N GLY A 80 12.28 -13.45 13.34
CA GLY A 80 11.68 -13.34 14.66
C GLY A 80 12.56 -12.63 15.67
N GLU A 81 12.46 -13.04 16.95
CA GLU A 81 13.12 -12.38 18.08
C GLU A 81 14.63 -12.18 17.88
N GLY A 82 15.05 -10.92 17.97
CA GLY A 82 16.46 -10.53 17.85
C GLY A 82 16.92 -10.21 16.43
N ASP A 83 16.12 -10.53 15.41
CA ASP A 83 16.39 -10.16 14.03
C ASP A 83 16.04 -8.70 13.76
N GLU A 84 16.56 -8.16 12.65
CA GLU A 84 16.33 -6.80 12.17
C GLU A 84 15.77 -6.81 10.76
N ILE A 85 14.85 -5.86 10.48
CA ILE A 85 14.33 -5.58 9.13
C ILE A 85 14.55 -4.11 8.81
N LEU A 86 15.18 -3.83 7.65
CA LEU A 86 15.34 -2.48 7.14
C LEU A 86 14.07 -2.04 6.42
N THR A 87 13.54 -0.84 6.75
CA THR A 87 12.28 -0.34 6.16
C THR A 87 12.23 1.19 6.25
N PRO A 88 11.46 1.90 5.39
CA PRO A 88 11.25 3.34 5.58
C PRO A 88 10.29 3.62 6.73
N ALA A 89 10.44 4.78 7.39
CA ALA A 89 9.45 5.25 8.36
C ALA A 89 8.29 6.05 7.71
N MET A 90 8.34 6.29 6.38
CA MET A 90 7.25 6.86 5.58
C MET A 90 6.32 5.74 5.12
N THR A 91 5.58 5.16 6.06
CA THR A 91 4.69 4.02 5.83
C THR A 91 3.50 4.04 6.78
N PHE A 92 2.49 3.21 6.50
CA PHE A 92 1.47 2.90 7.48
C PHE A 92 2.06 2.00 8.58
N PRO A 93 1.70 2.17 9.86
CA PRO A 93 2.38 1.49 10.97
C PRO A 93 2.17 -0.03 11.05
N SER A 94 1.33 -0.64 10.20
CA SER A 94 1.00 -2.06 10.28
C SER A 94 2.23 -2.97 10.26
N ALA A 95 3.12 -2.81 9.26
CA ALA A 95 4.34 -3.61 9.16
C ALA A 95 5.21 -3.51 10.42
N ILE A 96 5.33 -2.29 10.96
CA ILE A 96 6.15 -2.03 12.15
C ILE A 96 5.51 -2.64 13.41
N ASN A 97 4.16 -2.61 13.49
CA ASN A 97 3.44 -3.27 14.57
C ASN A 97 3.69 -4.78 14.56
N GLU A 98 3.62 -5.41 13.39
CA GLU A 98 3.88 -6.86 13.28
C GLU A 98 5.34 -7.21 13.60
N MET A 99 6.31 -6.36 13.21
CA MET A 99 7.70 -6.51 13.66
C MET A 99 7.79 -6.48 15.20
N VAL A 100 7.07 -5.55 15.85
CA VAL A 100 7.05 -5.45 17.31
C VAL A 100 6.42 -6.70 17.96
N HIS A 101 5.32 -7.23 17.40
CA HIS A 101 4.65 -8.43 17.87
C HIS A 101 5.58 -9.66 17.81
N GLU A 102 6.35 -9.78 16.73
CA GLU A 102 7.33 -10.86 16.54
C GLU A 102 8.71 -10.57 17.18
N ARG A 103 8.84 -9.47 17.94
CA ARG A 103 10.09 -9.03 18.61
C ARG A 103 11.24 -8.76 17.64
N ILE A 104 10.91 -8.44 16.41
CA ILE A 104 11.84 -7.99 15.38
C ILE A 104 12.14 -6.52 15.60
N THR A 105 13.38 -6.10 15.41
CA THR A 105 13.77 -4.68 15.51
C THR A 105 13.62 -4.00 14.15
N PRO A 106 12.74 -2.99 14.01
CA PRO A 106 12.71 -2.17 12.81
C PRO A 106 13.94 -1.26 12.75
N VAL A 107 14.69 -1.32 11.65
CA VAL A 107 15.81 -0.42 11.37
C VAL A 107 15.37 0.52 10.28
N PHE A 108 15.14 1.78 10.63
CA PHE A 108 14.66 2.76 9.66
C PHE A 108 15.77 3.30 8.77
N VAL A 109 15.45 3.38 7.47
CA VAL A 109 16.23 4.03 6.42
C VAL A 109 15.44 5.25 5.95
N ASP A 110 16.12 6.38 5.70
CA ASP A 110 15.45 7.59 5.22
C ASP A 110 14.95 7.42 3.78
N VAL A 111 14.13 8.35 3.32
CA VAL A 111 13.51 8.29 2.00
C VAL A 111 14.16 9.29 1.04
N GLU A 112 14.04 9.02 -0.25
CA GLU A 112 14.31 9.99 -1.31
C GLU A 112 13.32 11.17 -1.18
N PRO A 113 13.78 12.44 -1.22
CA PRO A 113 12.92 13.60 -0.97
C PRO A 113 11.89 13.86 -2.07
N ASP A 114 12.05 13.27 -3.26
CA ASP A 114 11.23 13.51 -4.45
C ASP A 114 10.26 12.37 -4.78
N THR A 115 10.54 11.14 -4.37
CA THR A 115 9.65 9.97 -4.53
C THR A 115 8.97 9.55 -3.23
N LEU A 116 9.58 9.87 -2.09
CA LEU A 116 9.26 9.41 -0.73
C LEU A 116 9.37 7.89 -0.56
N ASN A 117 10.03 7.22 -1.47
CA ASN A 117 10.44 5.83 -1.34
C ASN A 117 11.72 5.70 -0.53
N LEU A 118 11.97 4.52 0.02
CA LEU A 118 13.22 4.17 0.69
C LEU A 118 14.41 4.56 -0.20
N ASP A 119 15.35 5.33 0.35
CA ASP A 119 16.60 5.67 -0.34
C ASP A 119 17.53 4.46 -0.31
N VAL A 120 17.58 3.75 -1.44
CA VAL A 120 18.39 2.53 -1.59
C VAL A 120 19.88 2.81 -1.40
N SER A 121 20.35 4.05 -1.58
CA SER A 121 21.76 4.41 -1.39
C SER A 121 22.19 4.35 0.08
N LEU A 122 21.23 4.45 1.01
CA LEU A 122 21.47 4.44 2.46
C LEU A 122 21.26 3.05 3.09
N VAL A 123 20.81 2.05 2.32
CA VAL A 123 20.45 0.74 2.85
C VAL A 123 21.68 0.00 3.38
N GLU A 124 22.75 -0.04 2.59
CA GLU A 124 23.91 -0.90 2.87
C GLU A 124 24.64 -0.52 4.16
N GLU A 125 24.69 0.77 4.50
CA GLU A 125 25.29 1.26 5.76
C GLU A 125 24.50 0.92 7.02
N ARG A 126 23.24 0.49 6.87
CA ARG A 126 22.34 0.10 7.97
C ARG A 126 22.30 -1.40 8.21
N ILE A 127 22.98 -2.20 7.36
CA ILE A 127 23.01 -3.66 7.49
C ILE A 127 23.90 -4.06 8.68
N THR A 128 23.38 -4.96 9.50
CA THR A 128 24.11 -5.57 10.63
C THR A 128 24.07 -7.11 10.51
N PRO A 129 24.84 -7.85 11.32
CA PRO A 129 24.73 -9.31 11.36
C PRO A 129 23.35 -9.86 11.74
N ARG A 130 22.47 -9.03 12.32
CA ARG A 130 21.10 -9.38 12.68
C ARG A 130 20.10 -9.09 11.58
N THR A 131 20.47 -8.35 10.55
CA THR A 131 19.56 -8.02 9.44
C THR A 131 19.21 -9.30 8.68
N ARG A 132 17.90 -9.52 8.45
CA ARG A 132 17.36 -10.67 7.72
C ARG A 132 16.62 -10.30 6.45
N ALA A 133 16.04 -9.11 6.43
CA ALA A 133 15.27 -8.66 5.28
C ALA A 133 15.34 -7.14 5.09
N ILE A 134 15.05 -6.73 3.86
CA ILE A 134 14.70 -5.36 3.52
C ILE A 134 13.21 -5.37 3.17
N MET A 135 12.44 -4.46 3.79
CA MET A 135 11.01 -4.29 3.51
C MET A 135 10.77 -2.93 2.89
N PRO A 136 10.92 -2.80 1.55
CA PRO A 136 10.59 -1.57 0.85
C PRO A 136 9.08 -1.33 0.87
N VAL A 137 8.68 -0.06 0.82
CA VAL A 137 7.28 0.36 0.62
C VAL A 137 7.21 1.08 -0.71
N HIS A 138 6.32 0.65 -1.62
CA HIS A 138 6.11 1.30 -2.91
C HIS A 138 5.15 2.47 -2.75
N PHE A 139 5.67 3.56 -2.20
CA PHE A 139 4.88 4.69 -1.76
C PHE A 139 4.05 5.30 -2.90
N ALA A 140 2.77 5.59 -2.62
CA ALA A 140 1.80 6.15 -3.57
C ALA A 140 1.63 5.35 -4.89
N GLY A 141 2.15 4.12 -4.95
CA GLY A 141 2.15 3.28 -6.15
C GLY A 141 3.42 3.39 -6.99
N HIS A 142 4.43 4.16 -6.57
CA HIS A 142 5.72 4.26 -7.26
C HIS A 142 6.69 3.21 -6.71
N PRO A 143 7.17 2.25 -7.52
CA PRO A 143 8.20 1.29 -7.10
C PRO A 143 9.49 1.97 -6.61
N VAL A 144 10.12 1.36 -5.60
CA VAL A 144 11.51 1.69 -5.24
C VAL A 144 12.47 1.33 -6.39
N GLU A 145 13.73 1.75 -6.30
CA GLU A 145 14.80 1.33 -7.24
C GLU A 145 15.12 -0.15 -7.07
N GLN A 146 14.37 -1.02 -7.76
CA GLN A 146 14.33 -2.47 -7.57
C GLN A 146 15.65 -3.17 -7.90
N ASP A 147 16.30 -2.83 -9.02
CA ASP A 147 17.54 -3.50 -9.44
C ASP A 147 18.63 -3.34 -8.39
N ARG A 148 18.84 -2.10 -7.94
CA ARG A 148 19.86 -1.79 -6.94
C ARG A 148 19.52 -2.41 -5.56
N LEU A 149 18.24 -2.40 -5.19
CA LEU A 149 17.80 -3.03 -3.95
C LEU A 149 18.07 -4.54 -3.98
N ARG A 150 17.74 -5.19 -5.10
CA ARG A 150 17.98 -6.64 -5.28
C ARG A 150 19.47 -6.97 -5.23
N GLU A 151 20.32 -6.18 -5.89
CA GLU A 151 21.79 -6.35 -5.85
C GLU A 151 22.33 -6.31 -4.41
N ILE A 152 21.86 -5.36 -3.59
CA ILE A 152 22.26 -5.25 -2.18
C ILE A 152 21.76 -6.48 -1.41
N ALA A 153 20.49 -6.86 -1.56
CA ALA A 153 19.92 -8.00 -0.87
C ALA A 153 20.64 -9.30 -1.22
N ASP A 154 20.95 -9.55 -2.50
CA ASP A 154 21.67 -10.74 -2.95
C ASP A 154 23.09 -10.79 -2.39
N ARG A 155 23.81 -9.67 -2.39
CA ARG A 155 25.18 -9.55 -1.87
C ARG A 155 25.26 -9.89 -0.38
N HIS A 156 24.24 -9.54 0.38
CA HIS A 156 24.19 -9.74 1.84
C HIS A 156 23.33 -10.93 2.28
N GLY A 157 22.76 -11.69 1.33
CA GLY A 157 21.90 -12.84 1.61
C GLY A 157 20.61 -12.47 2.35
N LEU A 158 20.04 -11.28 2.04
CA LEU A 158 18.82 -10.75 2.66
C LEU A 158 17.60 -11.07 1.80
N LEU A 159 16.46 -11.28 2.44
CA LEU A 159 15.18 -11.35 1.77
C LEU A 159 14.66 -9.94 1.44
N VAL A 160 13.90 -9.82 0.34
CA VAL A 160 13.12 -8.63 0.02
C VAL A 160 11.64 -8.96 0.19
N ILE A 161 11.00 -8.29 1.17
CA ILE A 161 9.57 -8.42 1.46
C ILE A 161 8.90 -7.10 1.10
N GLY A 162 8.33 -7.00 -0.10
CA GLY A 162 7.75 -5.76 -0.60
C GLY A 162 6.40 -5.45 0.02
N ASP A 163 6.23 -4.23 0.55
CA ASP A 163 4.91 -3.67 0.84
C ASP A 163 4.37 -2.97 -0.40
N ALA A 164 3.58 -3.72 -1.18
CA ALA A 164 2.90 -3.26 -2.38
C ALA A 164 1.43 -2.87 -2.13
N ALA A 165 1.08 -2.47 -0.87
CA ALA A 165 -0.27 -2.04 -0.53
C ALA A 165 -0.78 -0.88 -1.40
N HIS A 166 0.11 -0.13 -2.05
CA HIS A 166 -0.19 0.95 -2.98
C HIS A 166 0.15 0.61 -4.44
N ALA A 167 0.67 -0.57 -4.75
CA ALA A 167 1.40 -0.82 -5.98
C ALA A 167 0.97 -2.11 -6.72
N THR A 168 -0.30 -2.48 -6.60
CA THR A 168 -0.85 -3.73 -7.18
C THR A 168 -0.60 -3.84 -8.69
N GLU A 169 -0.62 -2.72 -9.45
CA GLU A 169 -0.39 -2.70 -10.91
C GLU A 169 0.99 -2.18 -11.30
N SER A 170 1.84 -1.87 -10.33
CA SER A 170 3.09 -1.17 -10.60
C SER A 170 4.12 -2.06 -11.29
N THR A 171 4.84 -1.46 -12.23
CA THR A 171 5.95 -2.12 -12.90
C THR A 171 7.23 -1.29 -12.86
N PHE A 172 8.35 -1.99 -12.79
CA PHE A 172 9.70 -1.43 -12.89
C PHE A 172 10.38 -2.04 -14.13
N ARG A 173 10.83 -1.20 -15.06
CA ARG A 173 11.39 -1.63 -16.36
C ARG A 173 10.54 -2.65 -17.10
N GLY A 174 9.21 -2.44 -17.08
CA GLY A 174 8.24 -3.31 -17.73
C GLY A 174 7.95 -4.64 -17.05
N ARG A 175 8.54 -4.92 -15.88
CA ARG A 175 8.28 -6.12 -15.08
C ARG A 175 7.52 -5.73 -13.82
N HIS A 176 6.57 -6.55 -13.40
CA HIS A 176 5.82 -6.33 -12.17
C HIS A 176 6.74 -6.30 -10.94
N VAL A 177 6.41 -5.49 -9.91
CA VAL A 177 7.24 -5.33 -8.70
C VAL A 177 7.57 -6.66 -8.02
N SER A 178 6.62 -7.59 -7.97
CA SER A 178 6.82 -8.93 -7.39
C SER A 178 7.97 -9.74 -8.01
N ARG A 179 8.39 -9.36 -9.23
CA ARG A 179 9.46 -10.08 -9.93
C ARG A 179 10.88 -9.69 -9.45
N PHE A 180 10.95 -8.82 -8.47
CA PHE A 180 12.20 -8.34 -7.85
C PHE A 180 12.25 -8.67 -6.35
N GLU A 181 11.19 -9.25 -5.81
CA GLU A 181 10.98 -9.49 -4.39
C GLU A 181 10.78 -10.98 -4.13
N ASP A 182 11.24 -11.46 -2.97
CA ASP A 182 11.01 -12.85 -2.56
C ASP A 182 9.56 -13.06 -2.14
N MET A 183 8.98 -12.03 -1.52
CA MET A 183 7.57 -11.98 -1.13
C MET A 183 7.03 -10.56 -1.31
N THR A 184 5.79 -10.44 -1.79
CA THR A 184 5.13 -9.14 -2.04
C THR A 184 3.73 -9.13 -1.41
N ALA A 185 3.49 -8.20 -0.50
CA ALA A 185 2.22 -8.06 0.18
C ALA A 185 1.34 -7.00 -0.51
N TYR A 186 0.10 -7.37 -0.84
CA TYR A 186 -0.91 -6.51 -1.46
C TYR A 186 -2.06 -6.23 -0.50
N SER A 187 -2.66 -5.04 -0.61
CA SER A 187 -3.82 -4.63 0.16
C SER A 187 -5.06 -4.52 -0.73
N PHE A 188 -6.17 -5.05 -0.23
CA PHE A 188 -7.49 -4.92 -0.86
C PHE A 188 -8.48 -4.19 0.06
N TYR A 189 -7.95 -3.32 0.92
CA TYR A 189 -8.76 -2.41 1.72
C TYR A 189 -9.63 -1.50 0.83
N ALA A 190 -10.74 -1.01 1.36
CA ALA A 190 -11.76 -0.27 0.61
C ALA A 190 -11.25 0.92 -0.21
N THR A 191 -10.11 1.53 0.16
CA THR A 191 -9.52 2.67 -0.56
C THR A 191 -8.46 2.29 -1.59
N LYS A 192 -8.09 1.00 -1.70
CA LYS A 192 -7.01 0.55 -2.58
C LYS A 192 -7.47 0.46 -4.04
N ASN A 193 -6.51 0.32 -4.94
CA ASN A 193 -6.76 0.26 -6.39
C ASN A 193 -7.65 -0.93 -6.78
N LEU A 194 -7.47 -2.05 -6.08
CA LEU A 194 -8.36 -3.21 -6.06
C LEU A 194 -8.92 -3.36 -4.66
N THR A 195 -10.22 -3.56 -4.51
CA THR A 195 -10.82 -3.76 -3.20
C THR A 195 -11.65 -5.03 -3.08
N THR A 196 -11.59 -5.64 -1.89
CA THR A 196 -12.50 -6.69 -1.43
C THR A 196 -13.28 -6.26 -0.18
N GLY A 197 -13.33 -4.93 0.08
CA GLY A 197 -13.77 -4.34 1.34
C GLY A 197 -12.65 -4.38 2.38
N GLU A 198 -12.36 -5.55 2.87
CA GLU A 198 -11.15 -5.93 3.61
C GLU A 198 -10.50 -7.11 2.89
N GLY A 199 -9.17 -7.16 2.88
CA GLY A 199 -8.42 -8.25 2.27
C GLY A 199 -6.96 -7.89 1.98
N GLY A 200 -6.21 -8.93 1.63
CA GLY A 200 -4.84 -8.84 1.18
C GLY A 200 -4.42 -10.09 0.43
N MET A 201 -3.22 -10.07 -0.10
CA MET A 201 -2.62 -11.18 -0.81
C MET A 201 -1.12 -11.18 -0.55
N LEU A 202 -0.52 -12.34 -0.43
CA LEU A 202 0.93 -12.51 -0.41
C LEU A 202 1.36 -13.22 -1.68
N GLY A 203 2.08 -12.53 -2.57
CA GLY A 203 2.79 -13.11 -3.71
C GLY A 203 4.11 -13.70 -3.24
N ILE A 204 4.50 -14.89 -3.73
CA ILE A 204 5.66 -15.65 -3.24
C ILE A 204 6.29 -16.39 -4.42
N GLU A 205 7.63 -16.40 -4.53
CA GLU A 205 8.34 -17.14 -5.56
C GLU A 205 8.75 -18.54 -5.12
N ASP A 206 9.16 -18.74 -3.86
CA ASP A 206 9.65 -20.02 -3.33
C ASP A 206 8.49 -20.92 -2.90
N ASP A 207 8.48 -22.18 -3.40
CA ASP A 207 7.44 -23.16 -3.12
C ASP A 207 7.29 -23.49 -1.62
N ARG A 208 8.42 -23.54 -0.88
CA ARG A 208 8.43 -23.89 0.56
C ARG A 208 7.89 -22.75 1.40
N LEU A 209 8.24 -21.50 1.05
CA LEU A 209 7.67 -20.31 1.71
C LEU A 209 6.17 -20.21 1.43
N ALA A 210 5.73 -20.51 0.21
CA ALA A 210 4.32 -20.51 -0.15
C ALA A 210 3.52 -21.58 0.61
N GLU A 211 4.07 -22.79 0.74
CA GLU A 211 3.43 -23.85 1.55
C GLU A 211 3.33 -23.46 3.02
N ARG A 212 4.43 -22.92 3.58
CA ARG A 212 4.45 -22.46 4.97
C ARG A 212 3.47 -21.30 5.20
N ALA A 213 3.39 -20.33 4.29
CA ALA A 213 2.44 -19.24 4.36
C ALA A 213 0.98 -19.74 4.35
N ARG A 214 0.65 -20.73 3.51
CA ARG A 214 -0.68 -21.37 3.48
C ARG A 214 -1.02 -22.05 4.80
N LEU A 215 -0.09 -22.81 5.38
CA LEU A 215 -0.28 -23.45 6.69
C LEU A 215 -0.54 -22.40 7.78
N LEU A 216 0.32 -21.39 7.84
CA LEU A 216 0.22 -20.30 8.84
C LEU A 216 -1.07 -19.51 8.72
N SER A 217 -1.59 -19.30 7.52
CA SER A 217 -2.80 -18.51 7.27
C SER A 217 -4.08 -19.11 7.86
N LEU A 218 -4.08 -20.43 8.13
CA LEU A 218 -5.25 -21.15 8.65
C LEU A 218 -4.86 -22.14 9.74
N HIS A 219 -4.58 -21.63 10.93
CA HIS A 219 -4.31 -22.38 12.17
C HIS A 219 -3.14 -23.39 12.12
N GLY A 220 -2.32 -23.41 11.06
CA GLY A 220 -1.30 -24.43 10.86
C GLY A 220 -1.87 -25.83 10.57
N MET A 221 -3.09 -25.89 10.05
CA MET A 221 -3.75 -27.13 9.68
C MET A 221 -3.11 -27.75 8.44
N SER A 222 -2.92 -29.07 8.44
CA SER A 222 -2.44 -29.81 7.28
C SER A 222 -3.36 -29.60 6.05
N ARG A 223 -2.81 -29.80 4.83
CA ARG A 223 -3.53 -29.55 3.57
C ARG A 223 -4.91 -30.22 3.48
N ASP A 224 -5.09 -31.34 4.13
CA ASP A 224 -6.34 -32.13 4.05
C ASP A 224 -7.46 -31.59 4.94
N ALA A 225 -7.17 -30.66 5.85
CA ALA A 225 -8.15 -30.11 6.78
C ALA A 225 -9.38 -29.46 6.11
N TRP A 226 -9.22 -28.91 4.90
CA TRP A 226 -10.35 -28.30 4.15
C TRP A 226 -11.22 -29.33 3.43
N LYS A 227 -10.69 -30.55 3.14
CA LYS A 227 -11.45 -31.65 2.50
C LYS A 227 -12.50 -32.24 3.44
N ARG A 228 -12.47 -31.94 4.74
CA ARG A 228 -13.41 -32.44 5.74
C ARG A 228 -14.89 -32.24 5.42
N TYR A 229 -15.20 -31.27 4.52
CA TYR A 229 -16.56 -31.01 4.05
C TYR A 229 -16.78 -31.43 2.60
N SER A 230 -15.84 -32.19 2.01
CA SER A 230 -15.99 -32.71 0.64
C SER A 230 -16.82 -33.98 0.61
N SER A 231 -17.32 -34.34 -0.57
CA SER A 231 -18.06 -35.58 -0.81
C SER A 231 -17.21 -36.86 -0.62
N GLU A 232 -15.89 -36.73 -0.44
CA GLU A 232 -14.96 -37.86 -0.23
C GLU A 232 -14.95 -38.40 1.22
N GLY A 233 -15.78 -37.79 2.10
CA GLY A 233 -15.89 -38.19 3.51
C GLY A 233 -14.93 -37.45 4.45
N TYR A 234 -15.07 -37.70 5.75
CA TYR A 234 -14.27 -37.06 6.77
C TYR A 234 -12.83 -37.60 6.73
N GLN A 235 -11.85 -36.69 6.61
CA GLN A 235 -10.43 -37.00 6.74
C GLN A 235 -9.89 -36.31 8.00
N HIS A 236 -9.04 -37.03 8.75
CA HIS A 236 -8.35 -36.46 9.89
C HIS A 236 -7.34 -35.41 9.41
N TRP A 237 -7.20 -34.37 10.19
CA TRP A 237 -6.23 -33.31 9.96
C TRP A 237 -5.46 -33.03 11.26
N ASP A 238 -4.22 -32.58 11.10
CA ASP A 238 -3.34 -32.28 12.22
C ASP A 238 -2.99 -30.78 12.24
N ILE A 239 -2.70 -30.26 13.43
CA ILE A 239 -2.02 -28.99 13.60
C ILE A 239 -0.52 -29.27 13.56
N VAL A 240 0.11 -28.90 12.45
CA VAL A 240 1.55 -29.18 12.23
C VAL A 240 2.45 -28.03 12.71
N THR A 241 1.88 -26.84 12.92
CA THR A 241 2.52 -25.66 13.50
C THR A 241 1.45 -24.74 14.09
N PRO A 242 1.75 -23.92 15.11
CA PRO A 242 0.82 -22.87 15.49
C PRO A 242 0.66 -21.86 14.33
N GLY A 243 -0.56 -21.63 13.90
CA GLY A 243 -0.89 -20.70 12.83
C GLY A 243 -1.96 -19.71 13.25
N TYR A 244 -2.32 -18.82 12.33
CA TYR A 244 -3.23 -17.70 12.54
C TYR A 244 -4.58 -17.97 11.88
N LYS A 245 -5.58 -17.10 12.14
CA LYS A 245 -6.86 -17.11 11.45
C LYS A 245 -6.92 -15.92 10.50
N TYR A 246 -6.19 -15.99 9.39
CA TYR A 246 -5.96 -14.89 8.45
C TYR A 246 -6.49 -15.17 7.04
N ASN A 247 -7.14 -16.29 6.80
CA ASN A 247 -7.69 -16.66 5.50
C ASN A 247 -8.71 -15.66 4.97
N LEU A 248 -8.71 -15.43 3.66
CA LEU A 248 -9.75 -14.68 2.96
C LEU A 248 -10.96 -15.58 2.70
N THR A 249 -12.14 -14.98 2.59
CA THR A 249 -13.40 -15.68 2.31
C THR A 249 -13.75 -15.63 0.82
N ASP A 250 -14.57 -16.59 0.33
CA ASP A 250 -15.12 -16.53 -1.02
C ASP A 250 -16.02 -15.31 -1.23
N LEU A 251 -16.69 -14.86 -0.18
CA LEU A 251 -17.50 -13.65 -0.23
C LEU A 251 -16.65 -12.41 -0.56
N ALA A 252 -15.50 -12.22 0.07
CA ALA A 252 -14.58 -11.14 -0.23
C ALA A 252 -13.88 -11.37 -1.59
N SER A 253 -13.44 -12.59 -1.87
CA SER A 253 -12.78 -12.95 -3.14
C SER A 253 -13.68 -12.73 -4.35
N SER A 254 -15.02 -12.83 -4.20
CA SER A 254 -15.98 -12.56 -5.27
C SER A 254 -15.89 -11.12 -5.80
N LEU A 255 -15.64 -10.15 -4.92
CA LEU A 255 -15.34 -8.77 -5.34
C LEU A 255 -13.99 -8.70 -6.07
N GLY A 256 -12.96 -9.32 -5.48
CA GLY A 256 -11.58 -9.29 -6.01
C GLY A 256 -11.45 -9.80 -7.43
N LEU A 257 -12.19 -10.84 -7.82
CA LEU A 257 -12.18 -11.41 -9.16
C LEU A 257 -12.53 -10.39 -10.26
N HIS A 258 -13.56 -9.58 -10.05
CA HIS A 258 -13.98 -8.58 -11.03
C HIS A 258 -13.16 -7.29 -10.92
N GLN A 259 -12.79 -6.90 -9.71
CA GLN A 259 -11.89 -5.78 -9.48
C GLN A 259 -10.53 -5.99 -10.19
N LEU A 260 -9.95 -7.20 -10.10
CA LEU A 260 -8.69 -7.54 -10.77
C LEU A 260 -8.77 -7.33 -12.29
N ARG A 261 -9.88 -7.73 -12.91
CA ARG A 261 -10.09 -7.55 -14.36
C ARG A 261 -10.26 -6.10 -14.78
N LYS A 262 -10.77 -5.25 -13.88
CA LYS A 262 -10.96 -3.81 -14.11
C LYS A 262 -9.68 -2.99 -13.89
N LEU A 263 -8.68 -3.53 -13.16
CA LEU A 263 -7.45 -2.81 -12.82
C LEU A 263 -6.75 -2.11 -13.99
N PRO A 264 -6.58 -2.73 -15.18
CA PRO A 264 -5.92 -2.04 -16.30
C PRO A 264 -6.68 -0.78 -16.74
N GLY A 265 -8.01 -0.81 -16.74
CA GLY A 265 -8.87 0.35 -17.02
C GLY A 265 -8.78 1.42 -15.92
N PHE A 266 -8.82 0.99 -14.67
CA PHE A 266 -8.67 1.88 -13.52
C PHE A 266 -7.31 2.60 -13.51
N LEU A 267 -6.24 1.91 -13.88
CA LEU A 267 -4.92 2.51 -13.99
C LEU A 267 -4.89 3.62 -15.05
N LEU A 268 -5.46 3.40 -16.23
CA LEU A 268 -5.53 4.43 -17.28
C LEU A 268 -6.29 5.68 -16.82
N GLU A 269 -7.38 5.53 -16.08
CA GLU A 269 -8.09 6.66 -15.50
C GLU A 269 -7.24 7.42 -14.47
N ARG A 270 -6.56 6.71 -13.58
CA ARG A 270 -5.67 7.30 -12.57
C ARG A 270 -4.48 8.01 -13.21
N GLU A 271 -3.88 7.43 -14.26
CA GLU A 271 -2.80 8.07 -15.03
C GLU A 271 -3.28 9.39 -15.66
N ARG A 272 -4.49 9.42 -16.27
CA ARG A 272 -5.09 10.63 -16.84
C ARG A 272 -5.34 11.71 -15.79
N GLN A 273 -5.95 11.32 -14.66
CA GLN A 273 -6.23 12.25 -13.55
C GLN A 273 -4.91 12.80 -12.96
N THR A 274 -3.91 11.96 -12.82
CA THR A 274 -2.57 12.33 -12.34
C THR A 274 -1.91 13.36 -13.26
N ALA A 275 -1.91 13.12 -14.57
CA ALA A 275 -1.35 14.04 -15.55
C ALA A 275 -2.08 15.41 -15.54
N ARG A 276 -3.40 15.43 -15.31
CA ARG A 276 -4.16 16.67 -15.17
C ARG A 276 -3.76 17.47 -13.92
N TYR A 277 -3.56 16.80 -12.78
CA TYR A 277 -3.05 17.46 -11.57
C TYR A 277 -1.62 17.99 -11.78
N ASP A 278 -0.74 17.22 -12.42
CA ASP A 278 0.63 17.66 -12.71
C ASP A 278 0.65 18.94 -13.54
N ALA A 279 -0.17 18.99 -14.58
CA ALA A 279 -0.31 20.20 -15.41
C ALA A 279 -0.87 21.38 -14.62
N ALA A 280 -1.85 21.13 -13.74
CA ALA A 280 -2.50 22.16 -12.94
C ALA A 280 -1.61 22.79 -11.86
N PHE A 281 -0.59 22.06 -11.36
CA PHE A 281 0.33 22.54 -10.33
C PHE A 281 1.73 22.89 -10.88
N ALA A 282 1.94 22.80 -12.19
CA ALA A 282 3.25 23.04 -12.80
C ALA A 282 3.82 24.45 -12.60
N ASP A 283 2.95 25.46 -12.45
CA ASP A 283 3.29 26.85 -12.19
C ASP A 283 3.41 27.20 -10.69
N LEU A 284 3.13 26.26 -9.80
CA LEU A 284 3.16 26.44 -8.34
C LEU A 284 4.33 25.70 -7.66
N LYS A 285 5.43 25.44 -8.39
CA LYS A 285 6.59 24.68 -7.87
C LYS A 285 7.26 25.32 -6.66
N ASP A 286 7.08 26.60 -6.46
CA ASP A 286 7.52 27.32 -5.26
C ASP A 286 6.62 27.07 -4.03
N LEU A 287 5.39 26.62 -4.22
CA LEU A 287 4.41 26.37 -3.15
C LEU A 287 4.15 24.89 -2.87
N VAL A 288 4.26 24.06 -3.91
CA VAL A 288 4.09 22.61 -3.80
C VAL A 288 5.14 21.85 -4.59
N GLN A 289 5.54 20.70 -4.07
CA GLN A 289 6.27 19.68 -4.80
C GLN A 289 5.35 18.49 -5.01
N VAL A 290 5.20 18.03 -6.24
CA VAL A 290 4.54 16.76 -6.58
C VAL A 290 5.59 15.64 -6.58
N LEU A 291 5.16 14.41 -6.36
CA LEU A 291 6.07 13.26 -6.40
C LEU A 291 6.60 13.04 -7.82
N VAL A 292 7.90 12.79 -7.92
CA VAL A 292 8.55 12.45 -9.19
C VAL A 292 8.18 11.02 -9.59
N ARG A 293 7.88 10.81 -10.85
CA ARG A 293 7.73 9.49 -11.47
C ARG A 293 8.91 9.23 -12.38
N ARG A 294 9.71 8.21 -12.04
CA ARG A 294 10.89 7.84 -12.83
C ARG A 294 10.47 7.27 -14.20
N PRO A 295 11.18 7.56 -15.29
CA PRO A 295 10.76 7.18 -16.65
C PRO A 295 10.74 5.65 -16.89
N HIS A 296 11.49 4.89 -16.11
CA HIS A 296 11.54 3.42 -16.17
C HIS A 296 10.51 2.73 -15.25
N VAL A 297 9.63 3.51 -14.61
CA VAL A 297 8.59 3.05 -13.71
C VAL A 297 7.22 3.34 -14.30
N ARG A 298 6.30 2.38 -14.24
CA ARG A 298 4.87 2.64 -14.36
C ARG A 298 4.25 2.55 -12.98
N SER A 299 3.85 3.69 -12.43
CA SER A 299 3.22 3.78 -11.12
C SER A 299 1.76 3.34 -11.18
N ALA A 300 1.27 2.67 -10.13
CA ALA A 300 -0.15 2.40 -9.93
C ALA A 300 -0.98 3.66 -9.65
N CYS A 301 -0.35 4.82 -9.49
CA CYS A 301 -1.01 6.10 -9.20
C CYS A 301 -2.08 5.95 -8.09
N HIS A 302 -1.72 5.25 -6.99
CA HIS A 302 -2.66 5.01 -5.90
C HIS A 302 -3.05 6.30 -5.18
N LEU A 303 -2.08 7.18 -4.91
CA LEU A 303 -2.26 8.47 -4.29
C LEU A 303 -1.74 9.58 -5.19
N TYR A 304 -2.44 10.72 -5.20
CA TYR A 304 -1.84 11.97 -5.63
C TYR A 304 -1.44 12.78 -4.39
N VAL A 305 -0.15 12.82 -4.13
CA VAL A 305 0.45 13.48 -2.96
C VAL A 305 1.09 14.78 -3.38
N ILE A 306 0.75 15.87 -2.69
CA ILE A 306 1.46 17.15 -2.77
C ILE A 306 2.24 17.37 -1.47
N GLN A 307 3.49 17.81 -1.56
CA GLN A 307 4.27 18.29 -0.44
C GLN A 307 4.17 19.83 -0.41
N VAL A 308 3.48 20.36 0.57
CA VAL A 308 3.27 21.81 0.74
C VAL A 308 4.57 22.43 1.24
N ARG A 309 5.12 23.38 0.47
CA ARG A 309 6.36 24.11 0.85
C ARG A 309 6.06 25.18 1.89
N THR A 310 5.90 24.75 3.14
CA THR A 310 5.52 25.62 4.25
C THR A 310 6.49 26.77 4.49
N GLU A 311 7.76 26.62 4.09
CA GLU A 311 8.76 27.67 4.10
C GLU A 311 8.40 28.89 3.24
N ASN A 312 7.58 28.71 2.20
CA ASN A 312 7.12 29.74 1.27
C ASN A 312 5.67 30.19 1.53
N LEU A 313 5.05 29.66 2.59
CA LEU A 313 3.67 29.98 2.96
C LEU A 313 3.62 30.68 4.33
N ARG A 314 2.57 31.46 4.55
CA ARG A 314 2.20 32.04 5.85
C ARG A 314 1.36 31.09 6.69
N ALA A 315 1.07 29.88 6.17
CA ALA A 315 0.27 28.85 6.80
C ALA A 315 1.07 27.57 6.98
N THR A 316 0.73 26.80 8.00
CA THR A 316 1.20 25.41 8.18
C THR A 316 0.47 24.47 7.23
N ARG A 317 0.99 23.25 7.01
CA ARG A 317 0.30 22.20 6.27
C ARG A 317 -1.10 21.92 6.83
N ASP A 318 -1.25 21.89 8.17
CA ASP A 318 -2.54 21.60 8.80
C ASP A 318 -3.56 22.73 8.57
N GLN A 319 -3.12 23.99 8.55
CA GLN A 319 -3.98 25.13 8.18
C GLN A 319 -4.45 25.03 6.71
N VAL A 320 -3.52 24.76 5.77
CA VAL A 320 -3.84 24.49 4.36
C VAL A 320 -4.85 23.34 4.24
N MET A 321 -4.60 22.26 4.95
CA MET A 321 -5.48 21.10 4.99
C MET A 321 -6.90 21.43 5.45
N HIS A 322 -7.04 22.16 6.58
CA HIS A 322 -8.33 22.54 7.14
C HIS A 322 -9.10 23.46 6.18
N GLU A 323 -8.41 24.39 5.48
CA GLU A 323 -9.06 25.27 4.50
C GLU A 323 -9.56 24.49 3.29
N ILE A 324 -8.80 23.50 2.79
CA ILE A 324 -9.26 22.61 1.71
C ILE A 324 -10.48 21.80 2.16
N GLN A 325 -10.47 21.24 3.38
CA GLN A 325 -11.61 20.51 3.93
C GLN A 325 -12.85 21.39 4.13
N ALA A 326 -12.65 22.67 4.50
CA ALA A 326 -13.75 23.63 4.64
C ALA A 326 -14.49 23.89 3.32
N GLU A 327 -13.88 23.59 2.17
CA GLU A 327 -14.50 23.64 0.84
C GLU A 327 -15.14 22.28 0.44
N ASN A 328 -15.46 21.41 1.39
CA ASN A 328 -16.06 20.08 1.18
C ASN A 328 -15.20 19.13 0.32
N VAL A 329 -13.87 19.25 0.37
CA VAL A 329 -12.93 18.34 -0.29
C VAL A 329 -12.31 17.41 0.74
N GLY A 330 -12.50 16.10 0.57
CA GLY A 330 -11.85 15.05 1.37
C GLY A 330 -10.37 14.99 1.04
N ILE A 331 -9.55 14.85 2.07
CA ILE A 331 -8.10 14.72 1.93
C ILE A 331 -7.57 13.68 2.91
N GLY A 332 -6.33 13.21 2.68
CA GLY A 332 -5.61 12.30 3.56
C GLY A 332 -4.21 12.78 3.88
N ILE A 333 -3.62 12.21 4.92
CA ILE A 333 -2.20 12.37 5.25
C ILE A 333 -1.52 11.00 5.14
N HIS A 334 -0.64 10.83 4.16
CA HIS A 334 0.17 9.63 3.95
C HIS A 334 1.65 10.03 3.90
N PHE A 335 2.41 9.91 5.02
CA PHE A 335 1.99 9.51 6.35
C PHE A 335 2.65 10.42 7.40
N ARG A 336 2.21 10.33 8.66
CA ARG A 336 3.03 10.76 9.76
C ARG A 336 4.18 9.75 9.92
N ALA A 337 5.41 10.24 10.04
CA ALA A 337 6.59 9.41 10.19
C ALA A 337 6.46 8.46 11.40
N VAL A 338 6.55 7.14 11.15
CA VAL A 338 6.26 6.12 12.18
C VAL A 338 7.15 6.27 13.40
N HIS A 339 8.45 6.54 13.23
CA HIS A 339 9.41 6.68 14.32
C HIS A 339 9.09 7.84 15.27
N LEU A 340 8.25 8.81 14.85
CA LEU A 340 7.84 9.95 15.68
C LEU A 340 6.58 9.71 16.52
N HIS A 341 5.92 8.55 16.36
CA HIS A 341 4.79 8.24 17.25
C HIS A 341 5.26 7.88 18.65
N PRO A 342 4.50 8.26 19.71
CA PRO A 342 4.91 8.10 21.11
C PRO A 342 5.38 6.69 21.44
N PHE A 343 4.62 5.67 21.06
CA PHE A 343 4.93 4.28 21.34
C PHE A 343 6.32 3.87 20.82
N TYR A 344 6.66 4.19 19.56
CA TYR A 344 7.94 3.77 18.99
C TYR A 344 9.11 4.58 19.55
N ARG A 345 8.89 5.85 19.87
CA ARG A 345 9.89 6.69 20.54
C ARG A 345 10.25 6.12 21.92
N GLU A 346 9.26 5.75 22.71
CA GLU A 346 9.47 5.16 24.04
C GLU A 346 10.12 3.77 23.95
N ARG A 347 9.63 2.94 23.01
CA ARG A 347 10.07 1.55 22.90
C ARG A 347 11.48 1.40 22.36
N PHE A 348 11.88 2.22 21.38
CA PHE A 348 13.14 2.08 20.62
C PHE A 348 14.10 3.26 20.78
N GLY A 349 13.73 4.31 21.51
CA GLY A 349 14.57 5.48 21.69
C GLY A 349 14.66 6.37 20.45
N PHE A 350 13.73 6.26 19.51
CA PHE A 350 13.72 7.10 18.32
C PHE A 350 13.48 8.58 18.68
N ALA A 351 14.15 9.47 17.96
CA ALA A 351 14.10 10.89 18.21
C ALA A 351 13.97 11.69 16.90
N PRO A 352 13.43 12.93 16.96
CA PRO A 352 13.49 13.84 15.82
C PRO A 352 14.94 14.10 15.36
N GLY A 353 15.13 14.27 14.06
CA GLY A 353 16.42 14.47 13.42
C GLY A 353 17.10 13.19 12.90
N MET A 354 16.53 12.00 13.18
CA MET A 354 17.10 10.73 12.72
C MET A 354 16.89 10.50 11.22
N LEU A 355 15.77 10.97 10.65
CA LEU A 355 15.35 10.76 9.27
C LEU A 355 14.86 12.07 8.65
N PRO A 356 15.77 12.99 8.31
CA PRO A 356 15.42 14.38 7.97
C PRO A 356 14.49 14.52 6.77
N HIS A 357 14.61 13.67 5.73
CA HIS A 357 13.72 13.71 4.58
C HIS A 357 12.31 13.17 4.91
N THR A 358 12.25 12.05 5.63
CA THR A 358 10.99 11.47 6.14
C THR A 358 10.26 12.46 7.05
N GLU A 359 10.95 13.09 7.97
CA GLU A 359 10.39 14.04 8.94
C GLU A 359 9.84 15.27 8.23
N LYS A 360 10.64 15.86 7.32
CA LYS A 360 10.19 17.00 6.50
C LYS A 360 8.95 16.65 5.69
N ALA A 361 8.96 15.51 5.00
CA ALA A 361 7.81 15.07 4.22
C ALA A 361 6.57 14.85 5.08
N SER A 362 6.72 14.24 6.27
CA SER A 362 5.63 14.00 7.22
C SER A 362 4.90 15.29 7.65
N GLU A 363 5.61 16.41 7.68
CA GLU A 363 5.05 17.74 7.99
C GLU A 363 4.44 18.45 6.77
N GLN A 364 4.68 17.95 5.55
CA GLN A 364 4.33 18.65 4.32
C GLN A 364 3.30 17.94 3.46
N VAL A 365 3.13 16.61 3.59
CA VAL A 365 2.28 15.82 2.68
C VAL A 365 0.80 16.04 2.91
N ILE A 366 0.08 16.15 1.79
CA ILE A 366 -1.39 16.09 1.70
C ILE A 366 -1.72 15.22 0.49
N SER A 367 -2.61 14.24 0.65
CA SER A 367 -3.16 13.45 -0.46
C SER A 367 -4.52 14.01 -0.83
N ILE A 368 -4.70 14.37 -2.09
CA ILE A 368 -5.94 14.89 -2.65
C ILE A 368 -6.70 13.81 -3.43
N PRO A 369 -8.00 14.00 -3.73
CA PRO A 369 -8.84 12.97 -4.35
C PRO A 369 -8.26 12.40 -5.64
N LEU A 370 -8.15 11.07 -5.71
CA LEU A 370 -7.70 10.32 -6.89
C LEU A 370 -8.31 8.92 -6.87
N TYR A 371 -9.32 8.64 -7.71
CA TYR A 371 -9.96 7.33 -7.80
C TYR A 371 -10.70 7.15 -9.13
N PRO A 372 -10.89 5.92 -9.63
CA PRO A 372 -11.70 5.66 -10.81
C PRO A 372 -13.13 6.17 -10.63
N GLY A 373 -13.65 6.88 -11.65
CA GLY A 373 -14.96 7.52 -11.60
C GLY A 373 -14.99 8.90 -10.93
N LEU A 374 -13.85 9.47 -10.54
CA LEU A 374 -13.75 10.87 -10.20
C LEU A 374 -14.04 11.72 -11.46
N LYS A 375 -15.14 12.47 -11.45
CA LYS A 375 -15.56 13.28 -12.59
C LYS A 375 -14.57 14.41 -12.87
N GLU A 376 -14.46 14.81 -14.13
CA GLU A 376 -13.55 15.91 -14.50
C GLU A 376 -13.92 17.24 -13.84
N GLU A 377 -15.22 17.52 -13.68
CA GLU A 377 -15.71 18.70 -12.96
C GLU A 377 -15.33 18.69 -11.48
N ASP A 378 -15.37 17.51 -10.83
CA ASP A 378 -14.97 17.33 -9.44
C ASP A 378 -13.46 17.50 -9.27
N GLN A 379 -12.69 16.95 -10.21
CA GLN A 379 -11.23 17.15 -10.22
C GLN A 379 -10.85 18.61 -10.45
N GLU A 380 -11.54 19.31 -11.36
CA GLU A 380 -11.33 20.75 -11.59
C GLU A 380 -11.62 21.56 -10.33
N TYR A 381 -12.70 21.21 -9.63
CA TYR A 381 -13.02 21.85 -8.36
C TYR A 381 -11.89 21.67 -7.32
N VAL A 382 -11.37 20.46 -7.17
CA VAL A 382 -10.23 20.20 -6.28
C VAL A 382 -9.01 21.04 -6.66
N ILE A 383 -8.70 21.14 -7.97
CA ILE A 383 -7.60 21.96 -8.47
C ILE A 383 -7.78 23.43 -8.07
N GLN A 384 -8.96 23.98 -8.31
CA GLN A 384 -9.26 25.38 -7.99
C GLN A 384 -9.17 25.66 -6.49
N VAL A 385 -9.71 24.76 -5.65
CA VAL A 385 -9.64 24.89 -4.20
C VAL A 385 -8.18 24.89 -3.72
N VAL A 386 -7.40 23.88 -4.12
CA VAL A 386 -6.00 23.75 -3.70
C VAL A 386 -5.18 24.96 -4.15
N ARG A 387 -5.32 25.37 -5.41
CA ARG A 387 -4.61 26.53 -5.95
C ARG A 387 -4.97 27.81 -5.19
N GLN A 388 -6.26 28.05 -4.95
CA GLN A 388 -6.71 29.26 -4.26
C GLN A 388 -6.18 29.31 -2.81
N VAL A 389 -6.22 28.19 -2.07
CA VAL A 389 -5.71 28.13 -0.70
C VAL A 389 -4.20 28.40 -0.68
N LEU A 390 -3.43 27.78 -1.56
CA LEU A 390 -1.98 27.97 -1.63
C LEU A 390 -1.60 29.41 -1.98
N LEU A 391 -2.24 29.99 -3.00
CA LEU A 391 -1.96 31.37 -3.45
C LEU A 391 -2.34 32.40 -2.39
N ARG A 392 -3.41 32.18 -1.62
CA ARG A 392 -3.81 33.05 -0.49
C ARG A 392 -2.72 33.14 0.56
N HIS A 393 -2.00 32.05 0.81
CA HIS A 393 -0.97 31.98 1.85
C HIS A 393 0.46 32.21 1.33
N ARG A 394 0.64 32.45 0.03
CA ARG A 394 1.97 32.77 -0.52
C ARG A 394 2.62 33.96 0.22
N ARG A 395 3.88 33.83 0.59
CA ARG A 395 4.69 34.91 1.22
C ARG A 395 5.04 36.00 0.25
#